data_4203626c6c78e7da54a1a2d2f147d57a
#
_entry.id   4203626c6c78e7da54a1a2d2f147d57a
#
_cell.length_a   1.000
_cell.length_b   1.000
_cell.length_c   1.000
_cell.angle_alpha   90.00
_cell.angle_beta   90.00
_cell.angle_gamma   90.00
#
_symmetry.space_group_name_H-M   'P 1'
#
loop_
_entity.id
_entity.type
_entity.pdbx_description
1 polymer ?
#
loop_
_entity_poly.entity_id
_entity_poly.type
_entity_poly.pdbx_seq_one_letter_code
_entity_poly.pdbx_strand_id
1 'polypeptide(L)'
;MIYDYEYFKKEIYSLTTIDLNAYKEKQMKRRIDTLIAKHKIVGYDKYVQALKTDKVLFEEFVGYITINVSEFYRNPEQWKYLEETVIPELIQRFGKNLKVWSAACSTGDEPYSLVMALSRHIPLQQIRIYATDLDKQVIAKAKTGLYGEKSIEGVPEDLKKKYFTKIGPSYKIADEIKARVDFHQHNLLKDTYPTDCNLIVCRNVLIYFTEEAKDEVFRKYYQSLAKGGMLFIGSTEQIM
;
A
#
# COMPACT_ATOMS: atom_id res chain seq x y z
N MET A 1 -17.62 33.38 -6.20
CA MET A 1 -17.51 31.90 -6.19
C MET A 1 -17.01 31.47 -4.82
N ILE A 2 -17.68 30.54 -4.14
CA ILE A 2 -17.26 30.10 -2.81
C ILE A 2 -16.20 29.02 -3.03
N TYR A 3 -14.98 29.28 -2.57
CA TYR A 3 -13.86 28.33 -2.66
C TYR A 3 -13.74 27.53 -1.35
N ASP A 4 -14.78 26.77 -1.06
CA ASP A 4 -14.89 25.90 0.10
C ASP A 4 -14.23 24.51 -0.11
N TYR A 5 -14.41 23.62 0.85
CA TYR A 5 -13.85 22.28 0.75
C TYR A 5 -14.50 21.44 -0.36
N GLU A 6 -15.76 21.70 -0.72
CA GLU A 6 -16.43 21.03 -1.84
C GLU A 6 -15.82 21.43 -3.19
N TYR A 7 -15.51 22.72 -3.36
CA TYR A 7 -14.73 23.18 -4.51
C TYR A 7 -13.37 22.47 -4.56
N PHE A 8 -12.66 22.41 -3.41
CA PHE A 8 -11.36 21.76 -3.33
C PHE A 8 -11.42 20.28 -3.73
N LYS A 9 -12.37 19.52 -3.24
CA LYS A 9 -12.55 18.10 -3.61
C LYS A 9 -12.70 17.90 -5.11
N LYS A 10 -13.50 18.75 -5.78
CA LYS A 10 -13.70 18.71 -7.23
C LYS A 10 -12.41 18.98 -8.02
N GLU A 11 -11.66 20.00 -7.61
CA GLU A 11 -10.40 20.36 -8.26
C GLU A 11 -9.35 19.25 -8.08
N ILE A 12 -9.24 18.69 -6.86
CA ILE A 12 -8.32 17.57 -6.60
C ILE A 12 -8.69 16.33 -7.44
N TYR A 13 -9.97 16.02 -7.52
CA TYR A 13 -10.42 14.95 -8.39
C TYR A 13 -10.00 15.14 -9.86
N SER A 14 -10.16 16.35 -10.36
CA SER A 14 -9.75 16.72 -11.73
C SER A 14 -8.23 16.59 -11.93
N LEU A 15 -7.42 16.93 -10.92
CA LEU A 15 -5.97 16.92 -11.00
C LEU A 15 -5.35 15.52 -10.80
N THR A 16 -5.94 14.71 -9.92
CA THR A 16 -5.31 13.49 -9.40
C THR A 16 -6.12 12.24 -9.68
N THR A 17 -7.39 12.38 -10.03
CA THR A 17 -8.40 11.30 -10.06
C THR A 17 -8.69 10.65 -8.70
N ILE A 18 -8.16 11.21 -7.60
CA ILE A 18 -8.43 10.75 -6.23
C ILE A 18 -9.74 11.37 -5.76
N ASP A 19 -10.71 10.53 -5.41
CA ASP A 19 -12.00 10.99 -4.89
C ASP A 19 -11.92 11.15 -3.37
N LEU A 20 -11.82 12.41 -2.91
CA LEU A 20 -11.77 12.71 -1.48
C LEU A 20 -13.09 12.42 -0.75
N ASN A 21 -14.22 12.21 -1.46
CA ASN A 21 -15.48 11.80 -0.83
C ASN A 21 -15.45 10.36 -0.32
N ALA A 22 -14.56 9.53 -0.86
CA ALA A 22 -14.39 8.15 -0.39
C ALA A 22 -13.63 8.06 0.94
N TYR A 23 -13.11 9.17 1.45
CA TYR A 23 -12.35 9.22 2.71
C TYR A 23 -13.15 9.84 3.85
N LYS A 24 -12.88 9.45 5.09
CA LYS A 24 -13.46 10.05 6.29
C LYS A 24 -13.16 11.55 6.33
N GLU A 25 -14.15 12.37 5.97
CA GLU A 25 -13.99 13.79 5.66
C GLU A 25 -13.28 14.56 6.78
N LYS A 26 -13.72 14.42 8.03
CA LYS A 26 -13.14 15.15 9.17
C LYS A 26 -11.62 14.91 9.30
N GLN A 27 -11.19 13.67 9.07
CA GLN A 27 -9.77 13.30 9.18
C GLN A 27 -8.98 13.82 7.97
N MET A 28 -9.48 13.60 6.76
CA MET A 28 -8.82 14.00 5.53
C MET A 28 -8.72 15.52 5.43
N LYS A 29 -9.82 16.24 5.71
CA LYS A 29 -9.83 17.71 5.71
C LYS A 29 -8.79 18.27 6.68
N ARG A 30 -8.73 17.78 7.94
CA ARG A 30 -7.73 18.23 8.91
C ARG A 30 -6.30 18.01 8.42
N ARG A 31 -6.02 16.89 7.78
CA ARG A 31 -4.70 16.61 7.19
C ARG A 31 -4.36 17.62 6.10
N ILE A 32 -5.29 17.84 5.19
CA ILE A 32 -5.13 18.79 4.07
C ILE A 32 -4.91 20.22 4.60
N ASP A 33 -5.73 20.66 5.55
CA ASP A 33 -5.60 21.99 6.17
C ASP A 33 -4.23 22.17 6.85
N THR A 34 -3.72 21.10 7.50
CA THR A 34 -2.38 21.10 8.10
C THR A 34 -1.28 21.26 7.04
N LEU A 35 -1.39 20.60 5.91
CA LEU A 35 -0.42 20.71 4.82
C LEU A 35 -0.46 22.09 4.16
N ILE A 36 -1.65 22.63 3.92
CA ILE A 36 -1.84 24.00 3.39
C ILE A 36 -1.20 25.03 4.31
N ALA A 37 -1.45 24.91 5.63
CA ALA A 37 -0.87 25.80 6.63
C ALA A 37 0.68 25.71 6.68
N LYS A 38 1.25 24.51 6.53
CA LYS A 38 2.71 24.30 6.43
C LYS A 38 3.34 25.14 5.33
N HIS A 39 2.66 25.29 4.19
CA HIS A 39 3.11 26.07 3.05
C HIS A 39 2.73 27.56 3.13
N LYS A 40 2.08 27.99 4.25
CA LYS A 40 1.65 29.39 4.46
C LYS A 40 0.74 29.95 3.33
N ILE A 41 0.00 29.07 2.67
CA ILE A 41 -0.98 29.43 1.65
C ILE A 41 -2.33 29.63 2.34
N VAL A 42 -3.06 30.67 1.95
CA VAL A 42 -4.37 30.97 2.51
C VAL A 42 -5.45 30.76 1.45
N GLY A 43 -6.33 29.80 1.68
CA GLY A 43 -7.46 29.49 0.81
C GLY A 43 -7.20 28.28 -0.12
N TYR A 44 -8.26 27.52 -0.36
CA TYR A 44 -8.21 26.33 -1.22
C TYR A 44 -7.94 26.68 -2.69
N ASP A 45 -8.45 27.81 -3.16
CA ASP A 45 -8.25 28.30 -4.53
C ASP A 45 -6.77 28.53 -4.83
N LYS A 46 -6.08 29.23 -3.95
CA LYS A 46 -4.65 29.54 -4.10
C LYS A 46 -3.81 28.25 -4.00
N TYR A 47 -4.20 27.33 -3.10
CA TYR A 47 -3.48 26.08 -2.98
C TYR A 47 -3.64 25.19 -4.22
N VAL A 48 -4.85 25.12 -4.78
CA VAL A 48 -5.11 24.42 -6.06
C VAL A 48 -4.29 25.03 -7.20
N GLN A 49 -4.19 26.37 -7.29
CA GLN A 49 -3.34 27.01 -8.31
C GLN A 49 -1.86 26.67 -8.11
N ALA A 50 -1.39 26.66 -6.86
CA ALA A 50 -0.02 26.24 -6.57
C ALA A 50 0.24 24.77 -6.97
N LEU A 51 -0.69 23.87 -6.69
CA LEU A 51 -0.60 22.47 -7.13
C LEU A 51 -0.54 22.30 -8.65
N LYS A 52 -1.19 23.19 -9.42
CA LYS A 52 -1.16 23.17 -10.90
C LYS A 52 0.19 23.61 -11.48
N THR A 53 0.94 24.41 -10.76
CA THR A 53 2.17 25.07 -11.27
C THR A 53 3.45 24.55 -10.62
N ASP A 54 3.37 24.00 -9.41
CA ASP A 54 4.51 23.47 -8.66
C ASP A 54 4.42 21.95 -8.57
N LYS A 55 5.25 21.28 -9.35
CA LYS A 55 5.33 19.81 -9.38
C LYS A 55 5.77 19.21 -8.04
N VAL A 56 6.68 19.87 -7.32
CA VAL A 56 7.19 19.38 -6.04
C VAL A 56 6.09 19.43 -4.99
N LEU A 57 5.35 20.56 -4.94
CA LEU A 57 4.21 20.69 -4.05
C LEU A 57 3.10 19.67 -4.39
N PHE A 58 2.84 19.45 -5.67
CA PHE A 58 1.86 18.45 -6.12
C PHE A 58 2.24 17.05 -5.67
N GLU A 59 3.50 16.67 -5.85
CA GLU A 59 4.03 15.37 -5.44
C GLU A 59 3.98 15.19 -3.93
N GLU A 60 4.34 16.22 -3.16
CA GLU A 60 4.19 16.22 -1.70
C GLU A 60 2.73 16.06 -1.28
N PHE A 61 1.82 16.78 -1.93
CA PHE A 61 0.39 16.69 -1.66
C PHE A 61 -0.15 15.27 -1.86
N VAL A 62 0.13 14.66 -3.02
CA VAL A 62 -0.30 13.28 -3.30
C VAL A 62 0.26 12.32 -2.25
N GLY A 63 1.56 12.35 -1.99
CA GLY A 63 2.18 11.50 -0.98
C GLY A 63 1.65 11.71 0.45
N TYR A 64 1.19 12.94 0.76
CA TYR A 64 0.63 13.26 2.06
C TYR A 64 -0.79 12.71 2.26
N ILE A 65 -1.65 12.78 1.23
CA ILE A 65 -3.04 12.28 1.32
C ILE A 65 -3.13 10.76 1.20
N THR A 66 -2.18 10.10 0.53
CA THR A 66 -2.12 8.63 0.41
C THR A 66 -1.59 7.92 1.66
N ILE A 67 -1.05 8.66 2.63
CA ILE A 67 -0.65 8.16 3.97
C ILE A 67 0.30 6.95 3.89
N ASN A 68 1.44 7.15 3.27
CA ASN A 68 2.41 6.12 2.94
C ASN A 68 3.31 5.71 4.15
N VAL A 69 2.70 5.23 5.24
CA VAL A 69 3.44 4.70 6.41
C VAL A 69 3.55 3.19 6.28
N SER A 70 4.76 2.70 6.05
CA SER A 70 5.04 1.28 5.87
C SER A 70 6.32 0.88 6.60
N GLU A 71 6.38 -0.38 7.02
CA GLU A 71 7.55 -1.03 7.60
C GLU A 71 7.50 -2.53 7.31
N PHE A 72 8.65 -3.15 7.24
CA PHE A 72 8.75 -4.60 7.07
C PHE A 72 8.18 -5.32 8.28
N TYR A 73 7.46 -6.43 8.06
CA TYR A 73 6.88 -7.27 9.11
C TYR A 73 6.03 -6.50 10.13
N ARG A 74 5.39 -5.41 9.69
CA ARG A 74 4.50 -4.58 10.52
C ARG A 74 3.47 -5.43 11.26
N ASN A 75 3.38 -5.29 12.59
CA ASN A 75 2.61 -6.17 13.49
C ASN A 75 3.11 -7.62 13.44
N PRO A 76 4.24 -7.95 14.06
CA PRO A 76 4.93 -9.24 13.94
C PRO A 76 4.06 -10.47 14.20
N GLU A 77 3.12 -10.40 15.15
CA GLU A 77 2.20 -11.50 15.44
C GLU A 77 1.30 -11.86 14.25
N GLN A 78 0.89 -10.87 13.45
CA GLN A 78 0.13 -11.13 12.22
C GLN A 78 0.99 -11.82 11.16
N TRP A 79 2.26 -11.46 11.03
CA TRP A 79 3.20 -12.11 10.12
C TRP A 79 3.50 -13.53 10.54
N LYS A 80 3.66 -13.77 11.85
CA LYS A 80 3.80 -15.11 12.40
C LYS A 80 2.60 -15.99 12.05
N TYR A 81 1.39 -15.49 12.26
CA TYR A 81 0.17 -16.20 11.88
C TYR A 81 0.09 -16.47 10.37
N LEU A 82 0.47 -15.49 9.55
CA LEU A 82 0.52 -15.63 8.09
C LEU A 82 1.50 -16.75 7.68
N GLU A 83 2.71 -16.78 8.25
CA GLU A 83 3.73 -17.77 7.95
C GLU A 83 3.38 -19.18 8.45
N GLU A 84 2.89 -19.29 9.68
CA GLU A 84 2.67 -20.58 10.35
C GLU A 84 1.32 -21.23 10.01
N THR A 85 0.33 -20.44 9.60
CA THR A 85 -1.05 -20.93 9.39
C THR A 85 -1.55 -20.67 7.97
N VAL A 86 -1.59 -19.40 7.55
CA VAL A 86 -2.25 -19.01 6.29
C VAL A 86 -1.51 -19.56 5.06
N ILE A 87 -0.19 -19.36 4.99
CA ILE A 87 0.63 -19.83 3.85
C ILE A 87 0.59 -21.35 3.71
N PRO A 88 0.80 -22.16 4.77
CA PRO A 88 0.66 -23.62 4.68
C PRO A 88 -0.72 -24.09 4.20
N GLU A 89 -1.80 -23.47 4.71
CA GLU A 89 -3.16 -23.80 4.27
C GLU A 89 -3.40 -23.47 2.79
N LEU A 90 -2.92 -22.31 2.33
CA LEU A 90 -3.00 -21.94 0.92
C LEU A 90 -2.20 -22.89 0.03
N ILE A 91 -1.00 -23.31 0.44
CA ILE A 91 -0.19 -24.27 -0.29
C ILE A 91 -0.88 -25.65 -0.34
N GLN A 92 -1.48 -26.09 0.73
CA GLN A 92 -2.26 -27.34 0.76
C GLN A 92 -3.42 -27.29 -0.22
N ARG A 93 -4.10 -26.13 -0.33
CA ARG A 93 -5.31 -25.96 -1.15
C ARG A 93 -5.01 -25.71 -2.62
N PHE A 94 -4.00 -24.91 -2.93
CA PHE A 94 -3.71 -24.42 -4.29
C PHE A 94 -2.35 -24.89 -4.86
N GLY A 95 -1.54 -25.58 -4.06
CA GLY A 95 -0.17 -25.88 -4.43
C GLY A 95 0.77 -24.69 -4.26
N LYS A 96 1.99 -24.82 -4.79
CA LYS A 96 3.07 -23.83 -4.58
C LYS A 96 3.03 -22.63 -5.54
N ASN A 97 2.18 -22.68 -6.56
CA ASN A 97 2.05 -21.59 -7.54
C ASN A 97 0.92 -20.64 -7.12
N LEU A 98 1.14 -19.92 -6.04
CA LEU A 98 0.15 -19.02 -5.47
C LEU A 98 0.09 -17.68 -6.22
N LYS A 99 -1.12 -17.23 -6.56
CA LYS A 99 -1.38 -15.88 -7.05
C LYS A 99 -1.63 -14.96 -5.87
N VAL A 100 -0.64 -14.12 -5.56
CA VAL A 100 -0.65 -13.23 -4.39
C VAL A 100 -0.67 -11.78 -4.83
N TRP A 101 -1.57 -10.99 -4.23
CA TRP A 101 -1.71 -9.56 -4.48
C TRP A 101 -1.54 -8.76 -3.18
N SER A 102 -0.53 -7.86 -3.15
CA SER A 102 -0.39 -6.81 -2.13
C SER A 102 -1.06 -5.55 -2.67
N ALA A 103 -2.22 -5.19 -2.14
CA ALA A 103 -3.17 -4.27 -2.77
C ALA A 103 -3.01 -2.79 -2.41
N ALA A 104 -2.12 -2.45 -1.48
CA ALA A 104 -1.70 -1.09 -1.12
C ALA A 104 -0.27 -1.14 -0.57
N CYS A 105 0.67 -1.36 -1.48
CA CYS A 105 2.02 -1.83 -1.15
C CYS A 105 2.97 -0.73 -0.64
N SER A 106 2.59 0.55 -0.74
CA SER A 106 3.42 1.70 -0.35
C SER A 106 4.85 1.58 -0.89
N THR A 107 5.85 1.74 -0.04
CA THR A 107 7.28 1.67 -0.36
C THR A 107 7.83 0.24 -0.55
N GLY A 108 6.95 -0.76 -0.63
CA GLY A 108 7.34 -2.13 -0.95
C GLY A 108 7.68 -3.01 0.26
N ASP A 109 7.63 -2.48 1.46
CA ASP A 109 7.93 -3.20 2.70
C ASP A 109 7.03 -4.44 2.86
N GLU A 110 5.73 -4.33 2.59
CA GLU A 110 4.77 -5.43 2.67
C GLU A 110 5.00 -6.50 1.60
N PRO A 111 5.04 -6.21 0.28
CA PRO A 111 5.24 -7.24 -0.72
C PRO A 111 6.60 -7.91 -0.62
N TYR A 112 7.65 -7.22 -0.20
CA TYR A 112 8.94 -7.84 0.04
C TYR A 112 8.93 -8.74 1.29
N SER A 113 8.21 -8.33 2.35
CA SER A 113 7.97 -9.21 3.50
C SER A 113 7.21 -10.48 3.09
N LEU A 114 6.21 -10.36 2.19
CA LEU A 114 5.49 -11.52 1.62
C LEU A 114 6.42 -12.45 0.86
N VAL A 115 7.34 -11.93 0.04
CA VAL A 115 8.33 -12.75 -0.65
C VAL A 115 9.19 -13.52 0.35
N MET A 116 9.69 -12.84 1.39
CA MET A 116 10.52 -13.47 2.43
C MET A 116 9.75 -14.52 3.23
N ALA A 117 8.51 -14.22 3.63
CA ALA A 117 7.63 -15.16 4.34
C ALA A 117 7.35 -16.43 3.49
N LEU A 118 6.96 -16.25 2.23
CA LEU A 118 6.72 -17.35 1.30
C LEU A 118 7.99 -18.17 1.03
N SER A 119 9.17 -17.54 1.02
CA SER A 119 10.43 -18.24 0.75
C SER A 119 10.80 -19.30 1.80
N ARG A 120 10.15 -19.29 2.95
CA ARG A 120 10.27 -20.35 3.97
C ARG A 120 9.55 -21.65 3.56
N HIS A 121 8.61 -21.57 2.61
CA HIS A 121 7.74 -22.69 2.21
C HIS A 121 7.85 -23.04 0.73
N ILE A 122 8.22 -22.07 -0.10
CA ILE A 122 8.24 -22.19 -1.58
C ILE A 122 9.62 -21.77 -2.09
N PRO A 123 10.21 -22.45 -3.08
CA PRO A 123 11.44 -21.99 -3.72
C PRO A 123 11.28 -20.55 -4.23
N LEU A 124 12.25 -19.69 -3.92
CA LEU A 124 12.20 -18.26 -4.21
C LEU A 124 11.85 -17.96 -5.68
N GLN A 125 12.37 -18.78 -6.61
CA GLN A 125 12.16 -18.61 -8.06
C GLN A 125 10.69 -18.82 -8.49
N GLN A 126 9.88 -19.52 -7.69
CA GLN A 126 8.45 -19.77 -7.95
C GLN A 126 7.56 -18.67 -7.40
N ILE A 127 8.08 -17.79 -6.53
CA ILE A 127 7.30 -16.72 -5.91
C ILE A 127 7.11 -15.59 -6.90
N ARG A 128 5.86 -15.12 -7.03
CA ARG A 128 5.48 -13.92 -7.77
C ARG A 128 4.42 -13.17 -6.97
N ILE A 129 4.71 -11.91 -6.67
CA ILE A 129 3.78 -11.00 -5.97
C ILE A 129 3.36 -9.91 -6.96
N TYR A 130 2.09 -9.77 -7.18
CA TYR A 130 1.51 -8.60 -7.81
C TYR A 130 1.33 -7.53 -6.73
N ALA A 131 1.98 -6.39 -6.87
CA ALA A 131 1.95 -5.33 -5.86
C ALA A 131 1.46 -4.02 -6.46
N THR A 132 0.51 -3.39 -5.82
CA THR A 132 -0.11 -2.18 -6.35
C THR A 132 -0.22 -1.08 -5.31
N ASP A 133 -0.10 0.16 -5.77
CA ASP A 133 -0.38 1.36 -4.98
C ASP A 133 -0.94 2.48 -5.86
N LEU A 134 -1.64 3.43 -5.27
CA LEU A 134 -2.14 4.60 -5.96
C LEU A 134 -1.01 5.58 -6.29
N ASP A 135 -0.02 5.69 -5.41
CA ASP A 135 1.08 6.66 -5.47
C ASP A 135 2.27 6.10 -6.27
N LYS A 136 2.51 6.70 -7.44
CA LYS A 136 3.65 6.34 -8.31
C LYS A 136 5.01 6.54 -7.64
N GLN A 137 5.13 7.49 -6.72
CA GLN A 137 6.41 7.81 -6.09
C GLN A 137 6.83 6.73 -5.09
N VAL A 138 5.87 6.21 -4.31
CA VAL A 138 6.19 5.12 -3.39
C VAL A 138 6.52 3.84 -4.15
N ILE A 139 5.87 3.60 -5.29
CA ILE A 139 6.23 2.50 -6.19
C ILE A 139 7.67 2.67 -6.72
N ALA A 140 8.06 3.87 -7.11
CA ALA A 140 9.44 4.15 -7.56
C ALA A 140 10.46 3.90 -6.42
N LYS A 141 10.13 4.31 -5.19
CA LYS A 141 10.95 4.01 -4.00
C LYS A 141 11.03 2.51 -3.73
N ALA A 142 9.89 1.80 -3.80
CA ALA A 142 9.85 0.34 -3.66
C ALA A 142 10.80 -0.34 -4.65
N LYS A 143 10.75 0.04 -5.93
CA LYS A 143 11.63 -0.50 -6.98
C LYS A 143 13.12 -0.21 -6.73
N THR A 144 13.43 0.92 -6.08
CA THR A 144 14.82 1.23 -5.66
C THR A 144 15.29 0.25 -4.60
N GLY A 145 14.47 -0.08 -3.62
CA GLY A 145 14.76 -1.08 -2.58
C GLY A 145 15.79 -0.62 -1.56
N LEU A 146 15.81 0.69 -1.23
CA LEU A 146 16.67 1.28 -0.19
C LEU A 146 15.81 1.71 1.00
N TYR A 147 16.16 1.25 2.19
CA TYR A 147 15.38 1.43 3.40
C TYR A 147 16.23 1.94 4.57
N GLY A 148 15.62 2.77 5.41
CA GLY A 148 16.25 3.16 6.67
C GLY A 148 16.22 2.03 7.71
N GLU A 149 17.09 2.11 8.71
CA GLU A 149 17.22 1.11 9.77
C GLU A 149 15.87 0.82 10.47
N LYS A 150 15.11 1.86 10.78
CA LYS A 150 13.79 1.74 11.40
C LYS A 150 12.79 0.93 10.57
N SER A 151 12.83 1.06 9.24
CA SER A 151 11.90 0.35 8.34
C SER A 151 12.11 -1.17 8.38
N ILE A 152 13.34 -1.63 8.60
CA ILE A 152 13.73 -3.05 8.61
C ILE A 152 13.84 -3.65 10.02
N GLU A 153 13.49 -2.90 11.06
CA GLU A 153 13.62 -3.33 12.45
C GLU A 153 12.81 -4.62 12.73
N GLY A 154 11.62 -4.74 12.14
CA GLY A 154 10.74 -5.90 12.27
C GLY A 154 11.15 -7.14 11.48
N VAL A 155 12.17 -7.06 10.63
CA VAL A 155 12.63 -8.22 9.82
C VAL A 155 13.31 -9.26 10.71
N PRO A 156 12.93 -10.55 10.64
CA PRO A 156 13.65 -11.62 11.32
C PRO A 156 15.15 -11.61 11.00
N GLU A 157 16.00 -11.78 12.01
CA GLU A 157 17.45 -11.62 11.91
C GLU A 157 18.12 -12.52 10.86
N ASP A 158 17.62 -13.73 10.67
CA ASP A 158 18.08 -14.66 9.64
C ASP A 158 17.79 -14.12 8.22
N LEU A 159 16.60 -13.56 8.00
CA LEU A 159 16.20 -12.95 6.73
C LEU A 159 16.90 -11.62 6.49
N LYS A 160 17.09 -10.84 7.55
CA LYS A 160 17.82 -9.56 7.48
C LYS A 160 19.26 -9.78 7.06
N LYS A 161 19.97 -10.73 7.67
CA LYS A 161 21.33 -11.12 7.29
C LYS A 161 21.43 -11.66 5.86
N LYS A 162 20.40 -12.39 5.43
CA LYS A 162 20.36 -13.03 4.12
C LYS A 162 20.06 -12.06 2.99
N TYR A 163 19.11 -11.13 3.21
CA TYR A 163 18.52 -10.35 2.13
C TYR A 163 18.75 -8.85 2.19
N PHE A 164 19.44 -8.34 3.22
CA PHE A 164 19.75 -6.92 3.30
C PHE A 164 21.27 -6.68 3.40
N THR A 165 21.73 -5.71 2.62
CA THR A 165 23.12 -5.24 2.65
C THR A 165 23.14 -3.79 3.12
N LYS A 166 23.94 -3.48 4.15
CA LYS A 166 24.09 -2.10 4.65
C LYS A 166 24.87 -1.27 3.63
N ILE A 167 24.33 -0.11 3.26
CA ILE A 167 24.94 0.86 2.36
C ILE A 167 24.85 2.24 3.02
N GLY A 168 25.93 2.69 3.64
CA GLY A 168 25.94 3.92 4.42
C GLY A 168 24.90 3.89 5.56
N PRO A 169 23.98 4.87 5.64
CA PRO A 169 22.93 4.91 6.65
C PRO A 169 21.70 4.04 6.28
N SER A 170 21.71 3.39 5.12
CA SER A 170 20.56 2.65 4.58
C SER A 170 20.87 1.17 4.40
N TYR A 171 19.85 0.39 4.12
CA TYR A 171 19.92 -1.02 3.80
C TYR A 171 19.29 -1.28 2.42
N LYS A 172 20.03 -1.94 1.54
CA LYS A 172 19.55 -2.36 0.23
C LYS A 172 19.02 -3.78 0.33
N ILE A 173 17.78 -4.00 -0.12
CA ILE A 173 17.22 -5.34 -0.25
C ILE A 173 17.84 -6.05 -1.46
N ALA A 174 18.03 -7.37 -1.36
CA ALA A 174 18.62 -8.21 -2.40
C ALA A 174 17.82 -8.15 -3.71
N ASP A 175 18.54 -8.11 -4.84
CA ASP A 175 17.89 -8.05 -6.16
C ASP A 175 17.08 -9.32 -6.48
N GLU A 176 17.44 -10.46 -5.91
CA GLU A 176 16.66 -11.70 -6.03
C GLU A 176 15.28 -11.61 -5.37
N ILE A 177 15.12 -10.85 -4.28
CA ILE A 177 13.82 -10.55 -3.65
C ILE A 177 13.04 -9.56 -4.52
N LYS A 178 13.69 -8.48 -4.98
CA LYS A 178 13.07 -7.47 -5.84
C LYS A 178 12.51 -8.08 -7.13
N ALA A 179 13.21 -9.03 -7.71
CA ALA A 179 12.80 -9.73 -8.93
C ALA A 179 11.52 -10.60 -8.75
N ARG A 180 11.02 -10.75 -7.52
CA ARG A 180 9.79 -11.51 -7.23
C ARG A 180 8.54 -10.66 -7.14
N VAL A 181 8.68 -9.34 -7.23
CA VAL A 181 7.55 -8.40 -7.08
C VAL A 181 7.36 -7.60 -8.36
N ASP A 182 6.14 -7.64 -8.86
CA ASP A 182 5.70 -6.85 -10.02
C ASP A 182 4.84 -5.67 -9.55
N PHE A 183 5.38 -4.44 -9.69
CA PHE A 183 4.78 -3.21 -9.17
C PHE A 183 4.00 -2.45 -10.24
N HIS A 184 2.73 -2.14 -9.95
CA HIS A 184 1.83 -1.37 -10.80
C HIS A 184 1.11 -0.27 -10.04
N GLN A 185 0.79 0.82 -10.74
CA GLN A 185 -0.14 1.81 -10.21
C GLN A 185 -1.56 1.25 -10.28
N HIS A 186 -2.35 1.45 -9.20
CA HIS A 186 -3.72 0.96 -9.14
C HIS A 186 -4.55 1.78 -8.14
N ASN A 187 -5.76 2.13 -8.55
CA ASN A 187 -6.75 2.79 -7.71
C ASN A 187 -7.81 1.77 -7.28
N LEU A 188 -7.83 1.42 -6.00
CA LEU A 188 -8.78 0.46 -5.42
C LEU A 188 -10.26 0.83 -5.65
N LEU A 189 -10.56 2.11 -5.78
CA LEU A 189 -11.95 2.56 -5.96
C LEU A 189 -12.39 2.49 -7.44
N LYS A 190 -11.46 2.55 -8.40
CA LYS A 190 -11.79 2.73 -9.83
C LYS A 190 -11.39 1.56 -10.70
N ASP A 191 -10.18 1.05 -10.51
CA ASP A 191 -9.59 0.13 -11.45
C ASP A 191 -10.15 -1.28 -11.34
N THR A 192 -9.98 -2.05 -12.41
CA THR A 192 -10.35 -3.46 -12.45
C THR A 192 -9.35 -4.29 -11.65
N TYR A 193 -9.85 -5.13 -10.76
CA TYR A 193 -9.02 -5.97 -9.89
C TYR A 193 -8.51 -7.22 -10.62
N PRO A 194 -7.35 -7.77 -10.23
CA PRO A 194 -6.91 -9.07 -10.72
C PRO A 194 -7.91 -10.15 -10.29
N THR A 195 -8.08 -11.20 -11.08
CA THR A 195 -8.99 -12.33 -10.79
C THR A 195 -8.23 -13.51 -10.22
N ASP A 196 -8.95 -14.44 -9.61
CA ASP A 196 -8.42 -15.73 -9.14
C ASP A 196 -7.22 -15.62 -8.19
N CYS A 197 -7.22 -14.59 -7.33
CA CYS A 197 -6.19 -14.43 -6.31
C CYS A 197 -6.33 -15.50 -5.20
N ASN A 198 -5.25 -16.18 -4.87
CA ASN A 198 -5.24 -17.12 -3.75
C ASN A 198 -5.06 -16.39 -2.41
N LEU A 199 -4.31 -15.29 -2.43
CA LEU A 199 -4.11 -14.41 -1.28
C LEU A 199 -4.17 -12.95 -1.74
N ILE A 200 -5.01 -12.16 -1.08
CA ILE A 200 -5.00 -10.70 -1.17
C ILE A 200 -4.56 -10.17 0.18
N VAL A 201 -3.57 -9.28 0.19
CA VAL A 201 -3.11 -8.58 1.40
C VAL A 201 -3.43 -7.10 1.21
N CYS A 202 -4.23 -6.53 2.12
CA CYS A 202 -4.54 -5.11 2.17
C CYS A 202 -4.60 -4.67 3.63
N ARG A 203 -3.57 -3.99 4.11
CA ARG A 203 -3.43 -3.69 5.54
C ARG A 203 -3.26 -2.20 5.79
N ASN A 204 -3.97 -1.71 6.81
CA ASN A 204 -3.84 -0.34 7.32
C ASN A 204 -4.15 0.78 6.30
N VAL A 205 -5.02 0.51 5.35
CA VAL A 205 -5.45 1.44 4.30
C VAL A 205 -6.93 1.78 4.41
N LEU A 206 -7.79 0.77 4.57
CA LEU A 206 -9.24 0.96 4.56
C LEU A 206 -9.75 1.71 5.81
N ILE A 207 -8.93 1.85 6.84
CA ILE A 207 -9.24 2.65 8.04
C ILE A 207 -9.53 4.12 7.74
N TYR A 208 -9.04 4.63 6.60
CA TYR A 208 -9.22 6.01 6.16
C TYR A 208 -10.46 6.22 5.28
N PHE A 209 -11.06 5.14 4.78
CA PHE A 209 -12.20 5.19 3.88
C PHE A 209 -13.53 5.32 4.63
N THR A 210 -14.54 5.87 3.95
CA THR A 210 -15.94 5.80 4.43
C THR A 210 -16.42 4.35 4.44
N GLU A 211 -17.51 4.08 5.15
CA GLU A 211 -18.03 2.71 5.23
C GLU A 211 -18.51 2.23 3.84
N GLU A 212 -19.14 3.12 3.06
CA GLU A 212 -19.59 2.82 1.71
C GLU A 212 -18.42 2.46 0.77
N ALA A 213 -17.32 3.22 0.85
CA ALA A 213 -16.12 2.94 0.05
C ALA A 213 -15.45 1.62 0.47
N LYS A 214 -15.43 1.31 1.77
CA LYS A 214 -14.94 0.01 2.27
C LYS A 214 -15.76 -1.15 1.73
N ASP A 215 -17.09 -1.05 1.81
CA ASP A 215 -18.00 -2.10 1.34
C ASP A 215 -17.80 -2.38 -0.15
N GLU A 216 -17.60 -1.33 -0.95
CA GLU A 216 -17.28 -1.49 -2.38
C GLU A 216 -15.96 -2.23 -2.57
N VAL A 217 -14.90 -1.84 -1.84
CA VAL A 217 -13.57 -2.46 -1.94
C VAL A 217 -13.63 -3.93 -1.47
N PHE A 218 -14.30 -4.23 -0.36
CA PHE A 218 -14.45 -5.62 0.11
C PHE A 218 -15.23 -6.49 -0.86
N ARG A 219 -16.27 -5.95 -1.50
CA ARG A 219 -17.02 -6.66 -2.55
C ARG A 219 -16.13 -6.97 -3.76
N LYS A 220 -15.31 -6.01 -4.19
CA LYS A 220 -14.33 -6.22 -5.27
C LYS A 220 -13.28 -7.26 -4.87
N TYR A 221 -12.77 -7.24 -3.63
CA TYR A 221 -11.84 -8.29 -3.15
C TYR A 221 -12.48 -9.67 -3.16
N TYR A 222 -13.72 -9.79 -2.69
CA TYR A 222 -14.46 -11.06 -2.74
C TYR A 222 -14.57 -11.60 -4.16
N GLN A 223 -14.87 -10.76 -5.14
CA GLN A 223 -14.94 -11.13 -6.56
C GLN A 223 -13.57 -11.47 -7.17
N SER A 224 -12.51 -10.90 -6.63
CA SER A 224 -11.12 -11.10 -7.06
C SER A 224 -10.50 -12.39 -6.51
N LEU A 225 -11.01 -12.90 -5.40
CA LEU A 225 -10.51 -14.12 -4.78
C LEU A 225 -10.93 -15.39 -5.55
N ALA A 226 -10.00 -16.32 -5.68
CA ALA A 226 -10.32 -17.70 -6.07
C ALA A 226 -11.24 -18.34 -5.00
N LYS A 227 -12.04 -19.34 -5.41
CA LYS A 227 -12.86 -20.10 -4.44
C LYS A 227 -11.97 -20.74 -3.38
N GLY A 228 -12.09 -20.30 -2.13
CA GLY A 228 -11.24 -20.71 -1.01
C GLY A 228 -9.94 -19.90 -0.86
N GLY A 229 -9.76 -18.83 -1.64
CA GLY A 229 -8.72 -17.83 -1.42
C GLY A 229 -8.97 -17.02 -0.15
N MET A 230 -7.95 -16.31 0.33
CA MET A 230 -7.97 -15.59 1.60
C MET A 230 -7.67 -14.11 1.41
N LEU A 231 -8.40 -13.26 2.18
CA LEU A 231 -8.10 -11.84 2.33
C LEU A 231 -7.44 -11.62 3.69
N PHE A 232 -6.25 -11.02 3.69
CA PHE A 232 -5.48 -10.69 4.89
C PHE A 232 -5.47 -9.20 5.11
N ILE A 233 -6.11 -8.73 6.20
CA ILE A 233 -6.29 -7.31 6.53
C ILE A 233 -5.53 -6.93 7.80
N GLY A 234 -5.40 -5.63 8.06
CA GLY A 234 -4.77 -5.12 9.28
C GLY A 234 -5.59 -5.40 10.53
N SER A 235 -4.94 -5.48 11.69
CA SER A 235 -5.57 -5.82 12.98
C SER A 235 -6.67 -4.86 13.44
N THR A 236 -6.67 -3.63 12.93
CA THR A 236 -7.67 -2.60 13.25
C THR A 236 -8.75 -2.46 12.16
N GLU A 237 -8.68 -3.27 11.12
CA GLU A 237 -9.65 -3.29 10.03
C GLU A 237 -10.68 -4.39 10.28
N GLN A 238 -11.94 -4.11 10.01
CA GLN A 238 -13.05 -5.04 10.21
C GLN A 238 -13.92 -5.06 8.95
N ILE A 239 -14.37 -6.25 8.59
CA ILE A 239 -15.43 -6.47 7.59
C ILE A 239 -16.73 -6.47 8.38
N MET A 240 -17.60 -5.50 8.12
CA MET A 240 -18.92 -5.42 8.74
C MET A 240 -19.98 -6.01 7.83
#